data_2eed2df4989398f0f70584970d83a92e
#
_entry.id   2eed2df4989398f0f70584970d83a92e
#
_cell.length_a   1.000
_cell.length_b   1.000
_cell.length_c   1.000
_cell.angle_alpha   90.00
_cell.angle_beta   90.00
_cell.angle_gamma   90.00
#
_symmetry.space_group_name_H-M   'P 1'
#
loop_
_entity.id
_entity.type
_entity.pdbx_description
1 polymer ?
#
loop_
_entity_poly.entity_id
_entity_poly.type
_entity_poly.pdbx_seq_one_letter_code
_entity_poly.pdbx_strand_id
1 'polypeptide(L)'
;MRFMIIIKATPTSEAGAMPDQKLLEAMGKFNEELVASGIMLAGEGLQASSKGARVRFSGDKRTVVDGPFSETKELIAGFWIWQCKSKEEALEWVKRCPNPFNEESEIEVRQVFELEDFGSEITPELRASEERLRAELESRQKKA
;
A
#
# COMPACT_ATOMS: atom_id res chain seq x y z
N MET A 1 5.55 -13.11 6.85
CA MET A 1 4.33 -12.78 6.05
C MET A 1 4.34 -11.29 5.74
N ARG A 2 3.95 -10.93 4.54
CA ARG A 2 3.85 -9.53 4.16
C ARG A 2 2.39 -9.11 4.10
N PHE A 3 2.14 -7.87 4.48
CA PHE A 3 0.80 -7.29 4.50
C PHE A 3 0.83 -5.92 3.83
N MET A 4 -0.19 -5.66 3.01
CA MET A 4 -0.42 -4.31 2.53
C MET A 4 -1.35 -3.62 3.52
N ILE A 5 -0.92 -2.47 3.98
CA ILE A 5 -1.66 -1.65 4.94
C ILE A 5 -2.21 -0.48 4.14
N ILE A 6 -3.51 -0.48 3.93
CA ILE A 6 -4.18 0.39 2.97
C ILE A 6 -4.89 1.52 3.71
N ILE A 7 -4.42 2.73 3.54
CA ILE A 7 -5.06 3.92 4.10
C ILE A 7 -6.19 4.33 3.16
N LYS A 8 -7.42 4.20 3.62
CA LYS A 8 -8.58 4.55 2.80
C LYS A 8 -8.68 6.07 2.67
N ALA A 9 -9.11 6.53 1.50
CA ALA A 9 -9.31 7.94 1.25
C ALA A 9 -10.52 8.48 2.02
N THR A 10 -10.52 9.79 2.26
CA THR A 10 -11.63 10.53 2.86
C THR A 10 -12.01 11.66 1.92
N PRO A 11 -13.19 12.28 2.10
CA PRO A 11 -13.53 13.46 1.31
C PRO A 11 -12.47 14.56 1.41
N THR A 12 -11.88 14.74 2.59
CA THR A 12 -10.82 15.72 2.81
C THR A 12 -9.56 15.40 2.00
N SER A 13 -9.12 14.14 2.01
CA SER A 13 -7.93 13.73 1.25
C SER A 13 -8.17 13.85 -0.25
N GLU A 14 -9.37 13.52 -0.73
CA GLU A 14 -9.74 13.63 -2.14
C GLU A 14 -9.88 15.10 -2.59
N ALA A 15 -10.16 16.00 -1.68
CA ALA A 15 -10.16 17.44 -1.95
C ALA A 15 -8.74 18.02 -2.04
N GLY A 16 -7.71 17.20 -1.79
CA GLY A 16 -6.32 17.63 -1.89
C GLY A 16 -5.77 18.29 -0.62
N ALA A 17 -6.48 18.18 0.50
CA ALA A 17 -5.99 18.73 1.76
C ALA A 17 -4.70 18.01 2.19
N MET A 18 -3.74 18.80 2.65
CA MET A 18 -2.45 18.29 3.10
C MET A 18 -2.44 18.13 4.62
N PRO A 19 -1.71 17.14 5.15
CA PRO A 19 -1.57 17.01 6.59
C PRO A 19 -0.81 18.21 7.17
N ASP A 20 -1.16 18.57 8.42
CA ASP A 20 -0.44 19.63 9.12
C ASP A 20 0.92 19.11 9.65
N GLN A 21 1.74 20.04 10.16
CA GLN A 21 3.07 19.70 10.67
C GLN A 21 3.01 18.70 11.82
N LYS A 22 2.04 18.85 12.72
CA LYS A 22 1.85 17.97 13.88
C LYS A 22 1.60 16.52 13.45
N LEU A 23 0.74 16.33 12.45
CA LEU A 23 0.44 15.01 11.92
C LEU A 23 1.65 14.41 11.19
N LEU A 24 2.34 15.23 10.41
CA LEU A 24 3.57 14.77 9.71
C LEU A 24 4.63 14.32 10.72
N GLU A 25 4.81 15.05 11.82
CA GLU A 25 5.74 14.67 12.89
C GLU A 25 5.33 13.37 13.56
N ALA A 26 4.05 13.22 13.90
CA ALA A 26 3.54 12.01 14.54
C ALA A 26 3.68 10.80 13.61
N MET A 27 3.37 10.96 12.33
CA MET A 27 3.52 9.89 11.35
C MET A 27 4.98 9.55 11.11
N GLY A 28 5.85 10.55 11.10
CA GLY A 28 7.30 10.34 11.00
C GLY A 28 7.83 9.49 12.14
N LYS A 29 7.41 9.76 13.37
CA LYS A 29 7.80 8.94 14.54
C LYS A 29 7.29 7.51 14.43
N PHE A 30 6.06 7.34 13.98
CA PHE A 30 5.49 6.00 13.77
C PHE A 30 6.31 5.23 12.74
N ASN A 31 6.65 5.86 11.61
CA ASN A 31 7.49 5.26 10.58
C ASN A 31 8.88 4.88 11.13
N GLU A 32 9.47 5.71 11.96
CA GLU A 32 10.76 5.40 12.59
C GLU A 32 10.67 4.13 13.45
N GLU A 33 9.58 3.98 14.21
CA GLU A 33 9.36 2.78 15.01
C GLU A 33 9.19 1.54 14.13
N LEU A 34 8.45 1.65 13.03
CA LEU A 34 8.26 0.58 12.06
C LEU A 34 9.58 0.13 11.44
N VAL A 35 10.41 1.08 11.06
CA VAL A 35 11.74 0.80 10.49
C VAL A 35 12.64 0.15 11.54
N ALA A 36 12.70 0.71 12.74
CA ALA A 36 13.55 0.20 13.83
C ALA A 36 13.15 -1.22 14.23
N SER A 37 11.87 -1.56 14.13
CA SER A 37 11.35 -2.89 14.47
C SER A 37 11.45 -3.89 13.32
N GLY A 38 11.96 -3.47 12.15
CA GLY A 38 12.07 -4.34 10.98
C GLY A 38 10.73 -4.65 10.30
N ILE A 39 9.71 -3.88 10.59
CA ILE A 39 8.35 -4.11 10.10
C ILE A 39 8.16 -3.50 8.70
N MET A 40 8.62 -2.26 8.50
CA MET A 40 8.34 -1.52 7.27
C MET A 40 9.24 -1.96 6.12
N LEU A 41 8.62 -2.38 5.01
CA LEU A 41 9.32 -2.68 3.76
C LEU A 41 9.15 -1.56 2.74
N ALA A 42 8.00 -0.90 2.73
CA ALA A 42 7.69 0.23 1.84
C ALA A 42 6.55 1.05 2.43
N GLY A 43 6.44 2.29 2.01
CA GLY A 43 5.32 3.15 2.40
C GLY A 43 5.28 4.38 1.52
N GLU A 44 4.11 4.68 0.97
CA GLU A 44 3.91 5.81 0.07
C GLU A 44 2.53 6.43 0.25
N GLY A 45 2.47 7.76 0.19
CA GLY A 45 1.22 8.47 0.06
C GLY A 45 0.82 8.60 -1.41
N LEU A 46 -0.46 8.68 -1.67
CA LEU A 46 -0.99 8.85 -3.02
C LEU A 46 -1.68 10.21 -3.13
N GLN A 47 -1.53 10.82 -4.30
CA GLN A 47 -2.26 12.04 -4.62
C GLN A 47 -3.74 11.71 -4.85
N ALA A 48 -4.61 12.72 -4.78
CA ALA A 48 -6.04 12.57 -4.98
C ALA A 48 -6.36 11.95 -6.35
N SER A 49 -7.49 11.25 -6.45
CA SER A 49 -7.90 10.56 -7.67
C SER A 49 -8.10 11.51 -8.86
N SER A 50 -8.30 12.81 -8.60
CA SER A 50 -8.36 13.84 -9.67
C SER A 50 -7.11 13.88 -10.55
N LYS A 51 -5.97 13.40 -10.03
CA LYS A 51 -4.70 13.34 -10.75
C LYS A 51 -4.42 11.95 -11.32
N GLY A 52 -5.35 11.03 -11.18
CA GLY A 52 -5.20 9.66 -11.63
C GLY A 52 -6.16 9.30 -12.76
N ALA A 53 -6.09 8.06 -13.16
CA ALA A 53 -6.96 7.50 -14.20
C ALA A 53 -7.18 6.02 -13.95
N ARG A 54 -8.23 5.49 -14.54
CA ARG A 54 -8.50 4.06 -14.58
C ARG A 54 -8.48 3.60 -16.04
N VAL A 55 -8.02 2.38 -16.26
CA VAL A 55 -8.11 1.74 -17.58
C VAL A 55 -9.09 0.60 -17.46
N ARG A 56 -10.17 0.67 -18.22
CA ARG A 56 -11.20 -0.37 -18.24
C ARG A 56 -10.88 -1.39 -19.31
N PHE A 57 -10.94 -2.66 -18.94
CA PHE A 57 -10.73 -3.79 -19.82
C PHE A 57 -12.09 -4.40 -20.15
N SER A 58 -12.48 -4.39 -21.43
CA SER A 58 -13.73 -5.00 -21.89
C SER A 58 -13.46 -5.71 -23.20
N GLY A 59 -13.30 -7.04 -23.15
CA GLY A 59 -12.81 -7.81 -24.28
C GLY A 59 -11.45 -7.29 -24.74
N ASP A 60 -11.30 -6.94 -26.02
CA ASP A 60 -10.07 -6.37 -26.56
C ASP A 60 -9.97 -4.86 -26.37
N LYS A 61 -11.03 -4.25 -25.83
CA LYS A 61 -11.06 -2.79 -25.67
C LYS A 61 -10.36 -2.37 -24.39
N ARG A 62 -9.69 -1.22 -24.48
CA ARG A 62 -9.02 -0.56 -23.35
C ARG A 62 -9.49 0.88 -23.35
N THR A 63 -10.20 1.28 -22.28
CA THR A 63 -10.75 2.64 -22.17
C THR A 63 -10.13 3.34 -20.98
N VAL A 64 -9.58 4.52 -21.19
CA VAL A 64 -9.03 5.35 -20.13
C VAL A 64 -10.15 6.24 -19.58
N VAL A 65 -10.31 6.23 -18.27
CA VAL A 65 -11.28 7.06 -17.57
C VAL A 65 -10.50 7.92 -16.56
N ASP A 66 -10.47 9.23 -16.80
CA ASP A 66 -9.79 10.16 -15.90
C ASP A 66 -10.58 10.34 -14.61
N GLY A 67 -9.84 10.55 -13.48
CA GLY A 67 -10.46 10.94 -12.24
C GLY A 67 -10.99 12.37 -12.26
N PRO A 68 -11.62 12.86 -11.20
CA PRO A 68 -11.78 12.16 -9.91
C PRO A 68 -12.86 11.08 -9.94
N PHE A 69 -12.78 10.17 -8.94
CA PHE A 69 -13.77 9.11 -8.76
C PHE A 69 -14.58 9.40 -7.49
N SER A 70 -15.89 9.14 -7.54
CA SER A 70 -16.83 9.57 -6.50
C SER A 70 -16.90 8.69 -5.26
N GLU A 71 -16.53 7.42 -5.38
CA GLU A 71 -16.66 6.44 -4.30
C GLU A 71 -15.45 6.47 -3.37
N THR A 72 -15.38 7.48 -2.48
CA THR A 72 -14.24 7.68 -1.59
C THR A 72 -13.92 6.45 -0.74
N LYS A 73 -14.93 5.68 -0.34
CA LYS A 73 -14.73 4.45 0.45
C LYS A 73 -13.98 3.36 -0.32
N GLU A 74 -13.96 3.44 -1.64
CA GLU A 74 -13.25 2.50 -2.50
C GLU A 74 -11.86 3.00 -2.89
N LEU A 75 -11.55 4.26 -2.61
CA LEU A 75 -10.27 4.88 -2.96
C LEU A 75 -9.28 4.74 -1.83
N ILE A 76 -8.00 4.80 -2.17
CA ILE A 76 -6.93 4.76 -1.17
C ILE A 76 -6.11 6.04 -1.24
N ALA A 77 -5.62 6.49 -0.08
CA ALA A 77 -4.80 7.69 0.05
C ALA A 77 -3.33 7.37 0.26
N GLY A 78 -3.01 6.11 0.52
CA GLY A 78 -1.64 5.68 0.73
C GLY A 78 -1.59 4.23 1.16
N PHE A 79 -0.38 3.71 1.30
CA PHE A 79 -0.19 2.33 1.72
C PHE A 79 1.20 2.13 2.34
N TRP A 80 1.30 1.06 3.12
CA TRP A 80 2.57 0.47 3.52
C TRP A 80 2.60 -0.99 3.09
N ILE A 81 3.80 -1.52 2.95
CA ILE A 81 4.03 -2.96 2.94
C ILE A 81 4.82 -3.28 4.21
N TRP A 82 4.28 -4.16 5.04
CA TRP A 82 4.88 -4.56 6.32
C TRP A 82 5.23 -6.04 6.32
N GLN A 83 6.34 -6.35 6.97
CA GLN A 83 6.75 -7.71 7.29
C GLN A 83 6.32 -8.00 8.73
N CYS A 84 5.36 -8.90 8.92
CA CYS A 84 4.85 -9.27 10.24
C CYS A 84 4.77 -10.79 10.37
N LYS A 85 4.77 -11.27 11.60
CA LYS A 85 4.67 -12.71 11.90
C LYS A 85 3.25 -13.24 11.69
N SER A 86 2.25 -12.36 11.83
CA SER A 86 0.85 -12.73 11.76
C SER A 86 0.00 -11.50 11.45
N LYS A 87 -1.25 -11.75 11.06
CA LYS A 87 -2.23 -10.68 10.88
C LYS A 87 -2.48 -9.94 12.20
N GLU A 88 -2.48 -10.66 13.31
CA GLU A 88 -2.69 -10.10 14.64
C GLU A 88 -1.59 -9.09 14.98
N GLU A 89 -0.33 -9.40 14.68
CA GLU A 89 0.77 -8.46 14.87
C GLU A 89 0.58 -7.21 14.01
N ALA A 90 0.19 -7.39 12.74
CA ALA A 90 -0.07 -6.25 11.84
C ALA A 90 -1.19 -5.36 12.40
N LEU A 91 -2.27 -5.96 12.92
CA LEU A 91 -3.39 -5.22 13.50
C LEU A 91 -2.96 -4.44 14.75
N GLU A 92 -2.13 -5.02 15.61
CA GLU A 92 -1.62 -4.33 16.79
C GLU A 92 -0.78 -3.10 16.41
N TRP A 93 0.03 -3.22 15.36
CA TRP A 93 0.78 -2.07 14.85
C TRP A 93 -0.14 -1.00 14.27
N VAL A 94 -1.19 -1.39 13.51
CA VAL A 94 -2.14 -0.43 12.92
C VAL A 94 -2.85 0.37 14.02
N LYS A 95 -3.21 -0.27 15.13
CA LYS A 95 -3.85 0.42 16.26
C LYS A 95 -2.97 1.51 16.87
N ARG A 96 -1.67 1.44 16.71
CA ARG A 96 -0.71 2.44 17.20
C ARG A 96 -0.50 3.58 16.21
N CYS A 97 -1.01 3.44 14.99
CA CYS A 97 -0.87 4.47 13.96
C CYS A 97 -1.66 5.73 14.33
N PRO A 98 -1.05 6.92 14.19
CA PRO A 98 -1.82 8.14 14.29
C PRO A 98 -2.92 8.13 13.24
N ASN A 99 -4.10 8.70 13.55
CA ASN A 99 -5.15 8.81 12.56
C ASN A 99 -4.60 9.64 11.38
N PRO A 100 -4.58 9.09 10.15
CA PRO A 100 -4.00 9.79 9.00
C PRO A 100 -4.73 11.08 8.64
N PHE A 101 -5.94 11.26 9.16
CA PHE A 101 -6.77 12.42 8.91
C PHE A 101 -7.40 12.86 10.23
N ASN A 102 -7.75 14.14 10.33
CA ASN A 102 -8.42 14.66 11.53
C ASN A 102 -9.93 14.41 11.44
N GLU A 103 -10.33 13.23 11.00
CA GLU A 103 -11.72 12.81 10.83
C GLU A 103 -11.83 11.29 10.90
N GLU A 104 -13.06 10.79 10.95
CA GLU A 104 -13.28 9.35 10.91
C GLU A 104 -12.68 8.75 9.64
N SER A 105 -11.87 7.69 9.80
CA SER A 105 -11.17 7.06 8.70
C SER A 105 -10.91 5.59 9.01
N GLU A 106 -10.47 4.86 7.99
CA GLU A 106 -10.19 3.44 8.10
C GLU A 106 -8.86 3.07 7.48
N ILE A 107 -8.23 2.04 8.04
CA ILE A 107 -7.07 1.39 7.45
C ILE A 107 -7.44 -0.08 7.27
N GLU A 108 -7.23 -0.59 6.06
CA GLU A 108 -7.49 -1.99 5.72
C GLU A 108 -6.18 -2.76 5.72
N VAL A 109 -6.19 -3.99 6.24
CA VAL A 109 -5.02 -4.87 6.27
C VAL A 109 -5.29 -6.05 5.34
N ARG A 110 -4.43 -6.25 4.34
CA ARG A 110 -4.54 -7.36 3.39
C ARG A 110 -3.22 -8.11 3.29
N GLN A 111 -3.27 -9.42 3.43
CA GLN A 111 -2.07 -10.24 3.25
C GLN A 111 -1.66 -10.28 1.78
N VAL A 112 -0.38 -10.11 1.53
CA VAL A 112 0.19 -10.19 0.18
C VAL A 112 0.39 -11.65 -0.19
N PHE A 113 0.07 -12.01 -1.43
CA PHE A 113 0.37 -13.34 -1.94
C PHE A 113 1.88 -13.61 -1.95
N GLU A 114 2.24 -14.81 -1.53
CA GLU A 114 3.57 -15.34 -1.75
C GLU A 114 3.48 -16.46 -2.81
N LEU A 115 4.61 -16.88 -3.36
CA LEU A 115 4.60 -17.89 -4.44
C LEU A 115 3.92 -19.19 -3.99
N GLU A 116 4.11 -19.57 -2.72
CA GLU A 116 3.52 -20.78 -2.14
C GLU A 116 2.00 -20.78 -2.16
N ASP A 117 1.38 -19.61 -2.13
CA ASP A 117 -0.08 -19.47 -2.12
C ASP A 117 -0.74 -19.88 -3.44
N PHE A 118 0.03 -19.90 -4.52
CA PHE A 118 -0.47 -20.28 -5.85
C PHE A 118 -0.46 -21.79 -6.08
N GLY A 119 0.15 -22.56 -5.18
CA GLY A 119 0.14 -24.00 -5.23
C GLY A 119 0.81 -24.59 -6.47
N SER A 120 0.21 -25.62 -7.06
CA SER A 120 0.77 -26.35 -8.18
C SER A 120 0.77 -25.58 -9.50
N GLU A 121 0.05 -24.47 -9.59
CA GLU A 121 0.06 -23.62 -10.78
C GLU A 121 1.42 -22.93 -10.98
N ILE A 122 2.22 -22.83 -9.91
CA ILE A 122 3.58 -22.31 -9.99
C ILE A 122 4.50 -23.46 -10.38
N THR A 123 4.90 -23.50 -11.66
CA THR A 123 5.89 -24.45 -12.16
C THR A 123 7.28 -24.07 -11.68
N PRO A 124 8.26 -25.04 -11.69
CA PRO A 124 9.65 -24.71 -11.37
C PRO A 124 10.22 -23.58 -12.24
N GLU A 125 9.84 -23.53 -13.51
CA GLU A 125 10.29 -22.49 -14.45
C GLU A 125 9.72 -21.11 -14.06
N LEU A 126 8.44 -21.04 -13.70
CA LEU A 126 7.81 -19.81 -13.25
C LEU A 126 8.42 -19.32 -11.94
N ARG A 127 8.69 -20.25 -11.00
CA ARG A 127 9.34 -19.92 -9.73
C ARG A 127 10.73 -19.31 -9.97
N ALA A 128 11.53 -19.96 -10.82
CA ALA A 128 12.86 -19.46 -11.14
C ALA A 128 12.82 -18.09 -11.81
N SER A 129 11.84 -17.85 -12.68
CA SER A 129 11.64 -16.58 -13.35
C SER A 129 11.29 -15.47 -12.33
N GLU A 130 10.38 -15.76 -11.41
CA GLU A 130 9.98 -14.81 -10.36
C GLU A 130 11.15 -14.47 -9.43
N GLU A 131 11.92 -15.46 -9.03
CA GLU A 131 13.09 -15.27 -8.18
C GLU A 131 14.13 -14.39 -8.84
N ARG A 132 14.37 -14.59 -10.14
CA ARG A 132 15.28 -13.73 -10.91
C ARG A 132 14.79 -12.28 -10.98
N LEU A 133 13.49 -12.08 -11.23
CA LEU A 133 12.91 -10.75 -11.30
C LEU A 133 13.02 -10.03 -9.96
N ARG A 134 12.75 -10.71 -8.87
CA ARG A 134 12.89 -10.13 -7.52
C ARG A 134 14.33 -9.76 -7.21
N ALA A 135 15.27 -10.63 -7.54
CA ALA A 135 16.69 -10.36 -7.35
C ALA A 135 17.15 -9.15 -8.17
N GLU A 136 16.67 -9.03 -9.40
CA GLU A 136 16.97 -7.88 -10.26
C GLU A 136 16.41 -6.58 -9.69
N LEU A 137 15.17 -6.61 -9.20
CA LEU A 137 14.55 -5.45 -8.55
C LEU A 137 15.34 -4.99 -7.33
N GLU A 138 15.73 -5.91 -6.46
CA GLU A 138 16.55 -5.61 -5.28
C GLU A 138 17.90 -5.00 -5.67
N SER A 139 18.53 -5.56 -6.71
CA SER A 139 19.80 -5.05 -7.22
C SER A 139 19.68 -3.62 -7.74
N ARG A 140 18.59 -3.30 -8.43
CA ARG A 140 18.34 -1.94 -8.95
C ARG A 140 18.07 -0.96 -7.81
N GLN A 141 17.34 -1.36 -6.79
CA GLN A 141 17.05 -0.51 -5.63
C GLN A 141 18.33 -0.15 -4.88
N LYS A 142 19.27 -1.07 -4.77
CA LYS A 142 20.56 -0.83 -4.10
C LYS A 142 21.45 0.12 -4.88
N LYS A 143 21.25 0.28 -6.19
CA LYS A 143 22.03 1.16 -7.05
C LYS A 143 21.46 2.56 -7.19
N ALA A 144 20.22 2.77 -6.77
CA ALA A 144 19.52 4.06 -6.91
C ALA A 144 19.98 5.10 -5.88
#